data_b988b61e0d65f46a48283fa97c3f5fab
#
_entry.id   b988b61e0d65f46a48283fa97c3f5fab
#
_cell.length_a   1.000
_cell.length_b   1.000
_cell.length_c   1.000
_cell.angle_alpha   90.00
_cell.angle_beta   90.00
_cell.angle_gamma   90.00
#
_symmetry.space_group_name_H-M   'P 1'
#
loop_
_entity.id
_entity.type
_entity.pdbx_description
1 polymer ?
#
loop_
_entity_poly.entity_id
_entity_poly.type
_entity_poly.pdbx_seq_one_letter_code
_entity_poly.pdbx_strand_id
1 'polypeptide(L)'
;PYTTLFRSSMHMDFIKSVIFKVESKTPTVNVIKLIPHSLETKMVQRKTEKESGYIKRIIDKDILKIAVFERHHNTGKHFVGFLEGLGLKNCSIAQTIAHDSHNVIVVGDIEKDMEVAVNTLISIGGGIVMVSEGKVIAELNLPIGGIMTFEAPYIVAENLKRLSRIARAFGVRNEYDPFISLSFMALPVIPAVKITARGLFDYNKFEFINLDVE
;
A
#
# COMPACT_ATOMS: atom_id res chain seq x y z
N PRO A 1 -29.20 -4.32 12.87
CA PRO A 1 -28.40 -3.23 12.31
C PRO A 1 -26.89 -3.44 12.45
N TYR A 2 -26.43 -4.20 13.47
CA TYR A 2 -24.99 -4.40 13.71
C TYR A 2 -24.35 -5.52 12.86
N THR A 3 -25.13 -6.30 12.15
CA THR A 3 -24.63 -7.40 11.29
C THR A 3 -24.00 -6.92 9.97
N THR A 4 -24.24 -5.69 9.57
CA THR A 4 -23.67 -5.12 8.34
C THR A 4 -22.21 -4.71 8.48
N LEU A 5 -21.75 -4.37 9.67
CA LEU A 5 -20.34 -3.98 9.93
C LEU A 5 -19.35 -5.15 9.80
N PHE A 6 -19.80 -6.39 10.04
CA PHE A 6 -18.96 -7.58 9.92
C PHE A 6 -19.11 -8.32 8.58
N ARG A 7 -19.99 -7.85 7.70
CA ARG A 7 -20.08 -8.27 6.31
C ARG A 7 -19.37 -7.32 5.37
N SER A 8 -18.24 -6.75 5.76
CA SER A 8 -17.48 -5.96 4.83
C SER A 8 -16.74 -6.90 3.85
N SER A 9 -17.54 -7.58 3.01
CA SER A 9 -17.09 -7.95 1.70
C SER A 9 -16.45 -6.72 1.06
N MET A 10 -15.43 -6.94 0.27
CA MET A 10 -14.79 -5.87 -0.50
C MET A 10 -15.84 -5.21 -1.40
N HIS A 11 -16.30 -4.01 -1.02
CA HIS A 11 -17.24 -3.22 -1.81
C HIS A 11 -16.47 -2.29 -2.74
N MET A 12 -15.70 -2.86 -3.65
CA MET A 12 -15.02 -2.12 -4.71
C MET A 12 -14.91 -2.94 -5.98
N ASP A 13 -14.92 -2.26 -7.12
CA ASP A 13 -14.75 -2.88 -8.42
C ASP A 13 -13.29 -3.27 -8.69
N PHE A 14 -13.08 -4.22 -9.60
CA PHE A 14 -11.76 -4.54 -10.10
C PHE A 14 -11.11 -3.32 -10.75
N ILE A 15 -9.83 -3.15 -10.47
CA ILE A 15 -9.06 -2.03 -10.98
C ILE A 15 -8.21 -2.45 -12.19
N LYS A 16 -7.73 -1.45 -12.95
CA LYS A 16 -6.75 -1.63 -14.03
C LYS A 16 -5.46 -0.88 -13.68
N SER A 17 -4.34 -1.34 -14.19
CA SER A 17 -3.01 -0.77 -13.90
C SER A 17 -2.88 0.71 -14.25
N VAL A 18 -3.68 1.21 -15.18
CA VAL A 18 -3.70 2.64 -15.53
C VAL A 18 -4.01 3.55 -14.34
N ILE A 19 -4.70 3.04 -13.31
CA ILE A 19 -5.02 3.81 -12.10
C ILE A 19 -3.78 4.20 -11.29
N PHE A 20 -2.67 3.47 -11.46
CA PHE A 20 -1.39 3.75 -10.80
C PHE A 20 -0.51 4.76 -11.56
N LYS A 21 -0.96 5.24 -12.73
CA LYS A 21 -0.26 6.30 -13.44
C LYS A 21 -0.44 7.62 -12.70
N VAL A 22 0.66 8.26 -12.38
CA VAL A 22 0.68 9.52 -11.65
C VAL A 22 1.10 10.64 -12.59
N GLU A 23 0.19 11.55 -12.86
CA GLU A 23 0.51 12.82 -13.51
C GLU A 23 1.10 13.79 -12.49
N SER A 24 2.06 14.59 -12.91
CA SER A 24 2.61 15.66 -12.10
C SER A 24 2.87 16.88 -12.96
N LYS A 25 2.57 18.05 -12.42
CA LYS A 25 2.83 19.33 -13.09
C LYS A 25 4.25 19.81 -12.87
N THR A 26 4.88 19.37 -11.78
CA THR A 26 6.22 19.80 -11.38
C THR A 26 7.25 18.66 -11.54
N PRO A 27 8.54 18.98 -11.62
CA PRO A 27 9.59 17.97 -11.68
C PRO A 27 9.89 17.35 -10.32
N THR A 28 9.27 17.85 -9.24
CA THR A 28 9.55 17.44 -7.86
C THR A 28 8.25 17.05 -7.16
N VAL A 29 8.28 15.94 -6.45
CA VAL A 29 7.12 15.43 -5.71
C VAL A 29 7.45 15.16 -4.24
N ASN A 30 6.41 15.22 -3.42
CA ASN A 30 6.47 14.79 -2.02
C ASN A 30 6.46 13.27 -1.94
N VAL A 31 7.38 12.71 -1.17
CA VAL A 31 7.56 11.25 -1.00
C VAL A 31 7.56 10.93 0.48
N ILE A 32 6.85 9.88 0.86
CA ILE A 32 6.90 9.32 2.21
C ILE A 32 8.22 8.54 2.35
N LYS A 33 9.06 8.90 3.30
CA LYS A 33 10.29 8.16 3.60
C LYS A 33 10.15 7.40 4.90
N LEU A 34 10.40 6.09 4.86
CA LEU A 34 10.43 5.24 6.03
C LEU A 34 11.65 5.57 6.92
N ILE A 35 11.45 5.45 8.23
CA ILE A 35 12.52 5.56 9.24
C ILE A 35 12.76 4.16 9.80
N PRO A 36 14.00 3.65 9.78
CA PRO A 36 14.33 2.35 10.35
C PRO A 36 13.83 2.19 11.80
N HIS A 37 13.24 1.03 12.10
CA HIS A 37 12.72 0.68 13.44
C HIS A 37 11.68 1.65 14.01
N SER A 38 10.95 2.38 13.14
CA SER A 38 9.94 3.36 13.56
C SER A 38 8.67 3.23 12.72
N LEU A 39 7.53 3.61 13.32
CA LEU A 39 6.26 3.82 12.61
C LEU A 39 6.11 5.26 12.13
N GLU A 40 6.96 6.16 12.59
CA GLU A 40 7.06 7.51 12.06
C GLU A 40 7.68 7.50 10.66
N THR A 41 7.42 8.56 9.93
CA THR A 41 7.95 8.77 8.58
C THR A 41 8.59 10.16 8.47
N LYS A 42 9.25 10.41 7.36
CA LYS A 42 9.69 11.75 6.96
C LYS A 42 9.04 12.11 5.63
N MET A 43 8.66 13.35 5.48
CA MET A 43 8.37 13.91 4.16
C MET A 43 9.69 14.35 3.53
N VAL A 44 9.94 13.84 2.33
CA VAL A 44 11.10 14.22 1.53
C VAL A 44 10.66 14.60 0.13
N GLN A 45 11.38 15.51 -0.50
CA GLN A 45 11.12 15.92 -1.88
C GLN A 45 12.08 15.20 -2.81
N ARG A 46 11.56 14.69 -3.93
CA ARG A 46 12.36 13.95 -4.91
C ARG A 46 12.06 14.45 -6.32
N LYS A 47 13.13 14.69 -7.09
CA LYS A 47 13.02 14.93 -8.52
C LYS A 47 12.60 13.65 -9.21
N THR A 48 11.67 13.76 -10.13
CA THR A 48 11.13 12.66 -10.92
C THR A 48 11.44 12.84 -12.38
N GLU A 49 11.57 11.75 -13.10
CA GLU A 49 11.58 11.72 -14.56
C GLU A 49 10.17 11.42 -15.06
N LYS A 50 9.80 12.05 -16.17
CA LYS A 50 8.48 11.85 -16.76
C LYS A 50 8.62 11.18 -18.13
N GLU A 51 7.66 10.33 -18.42
CA GLU A 51 7.47 9.75 -19.75
C GLU A 51 6.00 9.90 -20.13
N SER A 52 5.73 10.54 -21.27
CA SER A 52 4.37 10.83 -21.73
C SER A 52 3.47 11.54 -20.71
N GLY A 53 4.04 12.46 -19.90
CA GLY A 53 3.31 13.20 -18.87
C GLY A 53 3.20 12.52 -17.50
N TYR A 54 3.53 11.24 -17.41
CA TYR A 54 3.44 10.46 -16.18
C TYR A 54 4.81 10.32 -15.52
N ILE A 55 4.82 10.24 -14.20
CA ILE A 55 6.04 9.97 -13.43
C ILE A 55 6.52 8.57 -13.73
N LYS A 56 7.76 8.49 -14.19
CA LYS A 56 8.46 7.23 -14.44
C LYS A 56 8.86 6.57 -13.12
N ARG A 57 8.94 5.26 -13.14
CA ARG A 57 9.46 4.42 -12.05
C ARG A 57 10.89 4.86 -11.65
N ILE A 58 11.16 5.04 -10.36
CA ILE A 58 12.47 5.46 -9.82
C ILE A 58 13.06 4.34 -8.98
N ILE A 59 13.52 3.27 -9.61
CA ILE A 59 14.05 2.08 -8.91
C ILE A 59 15.37 2.36 -8.19
N ASP A 60 16.27 3.09 -8.84
CA ASP A 60 17.64 3.32 -8.35
C ASP A 60 17.68 4.05 -7.01
N LYS A 61 16.58 4.70 -6.63
CA LYS A 61 16.44 5.46 -5.38
C LYS A 61 15.60 4.75 -4.33
N ASP A 62 15.24 3.46 -4.54
CA ASP A 62 14.34 2.73 -3.65
C ASP A 62 13.00 3.46 -3.42
N ILE A 63 12.45 4.02 -4.51
CA ILE A 63 11.17 4.71 -4.51
C ILE A 63 10.14 3.85 -5.22
N LEU A 64 9.10 3.48 -4.49
CA LEU A 64 8.00 2.64 -4.93
C LEU A 64 6.72 3.48 -5.07
N LYS A 65 5.79 3.03 -5.89
CA LYS A 65 4.42 3.51 -5.81
C LYS A 65 3.72 2.89 -4.62
N ILE A 66 2.92 3.70 -3.92
CA ILE A 66 2.04 3.28 -2.85
C ILE A 66 0.65 3.84 -3.12
N ALA A 67 -0.38 3.03 -2.95
CA ALA A 67 -1.75 3.50 -3.17
C ALA A 67 -2.69 3.01 -2.07
N VAL A 68 -3.71 3.82 -1.80
CA VAL A 68 -4.82 3.47 -0.90
C VAL A 68 -6.13 3.60 -1.63
N PHE A 69 -6.97 2.56 -1.55
CA PHE A 69 -8.31 2.50 -2.17
C PHE A 69 -9.36 2.35 -1.08
N GLU A 70 -10.39 3.18 -1.13
CA GLU A 70 -11.58 3.03 -0.30
C GLU A 70 -12.32 1.74 -0.72
N ARG A 71 -12.63 0.86 0.26
CA ARG A 71 -13.23 -0.45 -0.03
C ARG A 71 -14.57 -0.71 0.65
N HIS A 72 -15.07 0.19 1.48
CA HIS A 72 -16.24 -0.06 2.32
C HIS A 72 -17.54 0.39 1.69
N HIS A 73 -17.50 1.42 0.82
CA HIS A 73 -18.68 2.09 0.30
C HIS A 73 -18.72 2.19 -1.23
N ASN A 74 -17.75 1.56 -1.91
CA ASN A 74 -17.60 1.61 -3.38
C ASN A 74 -17.62 3.05 -3.93
N THR A 75 -16.93 3.96 -3.26
CA THR A 75 -16.89 5.37 -3.68
C THR A 75 -15.97 5.62 -4.86
N GLY A 76 -15.13 4.65 -5.21
CA GLY A 76 -14.04 4.79 -6.19
C GLY A 76 -12.90 5.70 -5.73
N LYS A 77 -12.95 6.24 -4.50
CA LYS A 77 -11.89 7.11 -3.97
C LYS A 77 -10.60 6.33 -3.78
N HIS A 78 -9.54 6.87 -4.32
CA HIS A 78 -8.18 6.33 -4.17
C HIS A 78 -7.16 7.45 -4.29
N PHE A 79 -5.96 7.18 -3.83
CA PHE A 79 -4.82 8.06 -4.04
C PHE A 79 -3.55 7.23 -4.26
N VAL A 80 -2.70 7.72 -5.16
CA VAL A 80 -1.40 7.12 -5.47
C VAL A 80 -0.31 8.12 -5.14
N GLY A 81 0.64 7.67 -4.32
CA GLY A 81 1.82 8.43 -3.92
C GLY A 81 3.09 7.60 -4.05
N PHE A 82 4.12 8.02 -3.34
CA PHE A 82 5.45 7.40 -3.38
C PHE A 82 5.98 7.09 -1.98
N LEU A 83 6.65 5.94 -1.87
CA LEU A 83 7.28 5.45 -0.65
C LEU A 83 8.76 5.19 -0.90
N GLU A 84 9.64 5.76 -0.06
CA GLU A 84 11.10 5.56 -0.12
C GLU A 84 11.57 4.74 1.06
N GLY A 85 12.44 3.78 0.79
CA GLY A 85 13.25 3.11 1.82
C GLY A 85 12.82 1.68 2.17
N LEU A 86 11.76 1.14 1.56
CA LEU A 86 11.28 -0.22 1.87
C LEU A 86 12.21 -1.33 1.33
N GLY A 87 12.86 -1.10 0.19
CA GLY A 87 13.78 -2.02 -0.44
C GLY A 87 13.14 -3.05 -1.38
N LEU A 88 11.81 -3.13 -1.46
CA LEU A 88 11.09 -4.09 -2.28
C LEU A 88 11.40 -3.93 -3.77
N LYS A 89 11.64 -5.03 -4.49
CA LYS A 89 11.95 -5.04 -5.93
C LYS A 89 11.25 -6.18 -6.64
N ASN A 90 10.78 -5.92 -7.86
CA ASN A 90 10.10 -6.89 -8.72
C ASN A 90 8.94 -7.62 -8.03
N CYS A 91 8.27 -6.94 -7.12
CA CYS A 91 7.18 -7.50 -6.34
C CYS A 91 6.23 -6.39 -5.92
N SER A 92 4.97 -6.75 -5.72
CA SER A 92 3.96 -5.89 -5.12
C SER A 92 3.36 -6.57 -3.90
N ILE A 93 3.06 -5.78 -2.87
CA ILE A 93 2.39 -6.22 -1.64
C ILE A 93 1.11 -5.41 -1.51
N ALA A 94 -0.02 -6.10 -1.44
CA ALA A 94 -1.32 -5.48 -1.15
C ALA A 94 -1.93 -6.10 0.11
N GLN A 95 -2.61 -5.29 0.91
CA GLN A 95 -3.29 -5.77 2.10
C GLN A 95 -4.49 -4.92 2.48
N THR A 96 -5.40 -5.51 3.27
CA THR A 96 -6.56 -4.84 3.86
C THR A 96 -6.35 -4.49 5.34
N ILE A 97 -5.20 -4.84 5.91
CA ILE A 97 -4.80 -4.39 7.23
C ILE A 97 -4.11 -3.04 7.07
N ALA A 98 -4.87 -1.96 7.24
CA ALA A 98 -4.40 -0.58 7.05
C ALA A 98 -5.06 0.33 8.09
N HIS A 99 -4.34 0.61 9.17
CA HIS A 99 -4.88 1.32 10.33
C HIS A 99 -5.31 2.77 10.02
N ASP A 100 -6.44 3.23 10.58
CA ASP A 100 -7.51 2.48 11.27
C ASP A 100 -8.64 2.12 10.31
N SER A 101 -8.63 2.69 9.09
CA SER A 101 -9.71 2.58 8.11
C SER A 101 -9.85 1.18 7.52
N HIS A 102 -8.78 0.38 7.57
CA HIS A 102 -8.70 -0.92 6.91
C HIS A 102 -9.10 -0.87 5.43
N ASN A 103 -8.77 0.21 4.76
CA ASN A 103 -8.83 0.34 3.31
C ASN A 103 -7.80 -0.58 2.65
N VAL A 104 -7.92 -0.81 1.33
CA VAL A 104 -6.85 -1.51 0.60
C VAL A 104 -5.65 -0.60 0.50
N ILE A 105 -4.49 -1.09 0.93
CA ILE A 105 -3.20 -0.45 0.69
C ILE A 105 -2.31 -1.37 -0.13
N VAL A 106 -1.62 -0.81 -1.12
CA VAL A 106 -0.71 -1.57 -1.98
C VAL A 106 0.57 -0.77 -2.22
N VAL A 107 1.68 -1.47 -2.24
CA VAL A 107 3.00 -0.94 -2.60
C VAL A 107 3.65 -1.84 -3.64
N GLY A 108 4.34 -1.25 -4.60
CA GLY A 108 5.05 -2.03 -5.63
C GLY A 108 5.83 -1.16 -6.60
N ASP A 109 6.64 -1.81 -7.40
CA ASP A 109 7.45 -1.17 -8.43
C ASP A 109 6.93 -1.45 -9.87
N ILE A 110 5.98 -2.38 -10.02
CA ILE A 110 5.35 -2.75 -11.29
C ILE A 110 3.83 -2.58 -11.17
N GLU A 111 3.27 -1.65 -11.94
CA GLU A 111 1.83 -1.33 -11.89
C GLU A 111 0.93 -2.53 -12.19
N LYS A 112 1.36 -3.41 -13.09
CA LYS A 112 0.60 -4.63 -13.41
C LYS A 112 0.55 -5.61 -12.24
N ASP A 113 1.64 -5.74 -11.49
CA ASP A 113 1.68 -6.58 -10.29
C ASP A 113 0.82 -5.98 -9.17
N MET A 114 0.81 -4.64 -9.03
CA MET A 114 -0.09 -3.95 -8.10
C MET A 114 -1.56 -4.17 -8.46
N GLU A 115 -1.92 -4.13 -9.76
CA GLU A 115 -3.28 -4.45 -10.25
C GLU A 115 -3.69 -5.86 -9.85
N VAL A 116 -2.83 -6.85 -10.14
CA VAL A 116 -3.11 -8.25 -9.81
C VAL A 116 -3.25 -8.43 -8.31
N ALA A 117 -2.39 -7.81 -7.50
CA ALA A 117 -2.43 -7.91 -6.05
C ALA A 117 -3.74 -7.36 -5.46
N VAL A 118 -4.18 -6.18 -5.90
CA VAL A 118 -5.44 -5.58 -5.44
C VAL A 118 -6.65 -6.40 -5.90
N ASN A 119 -6.68 -6.82 -7.17
CA ASN A 119 -7.79 -7.60 -7.70
C ASN A 119 -7.90 -8.99 -7.04
N THR A 120 -6.77 -9.58 -6.66
CA THR A 120 -6.76 -10.82 -5.86
C THR A 120 -7.36 -10.58 -4.48
N LEU A 121 -6.98 -9.49 -3.79
CA LEU A 121 -7.61 -9.13 -2.50
C LEU A 121 -9.12 -8.98 -2.61
N ILE A 122 -9.61 -8.34 -3.69
CA ILE A 122 -11.06 -8.21 -3.94
C ILE A 122 -11.70 -9.60 -4.05
N SER A 123 -11.07 -10.50 -4.82
CA SER A 123 -11.61 -11.84 -5.07
C SER A 123 -11.66 -12.72 -3.82
N ILE A 124 -10.67 -12.60 -2.92
CA ILE A 124 -10.58 -13.41 -1.69
C ILE A 124 -11.27 -12.76 -0.47
N GLY A 125 -11.81 -11.53 -0.62
CA GLY A 125 -12.51 -10.83 0.46
C GLY A 125 -11.59 -10.08 1.44
N GLY A 126 -10.28 -10.00 1.14
CA GLY A 126 -9.27 -9.31 1.94
C GLY A 126 -8.19 -10.22 2.51
N GLY A 127 -7.16 -9.60 3.07
CA GLY A 127 -5.98 -10.29 3.58
C GLY A 127 -4.67 -9.62 3.21
N ILE A 128 -3.67 -10.42 2.88
CA ILE A 128 -2.36 -9.99 2.37
C ILE A 128 -2.07 -10.77 1.09
N VAL A 129 -1.66 -10.10 0.03
CA VAL A 129 -1.30 -10.72 -1.26
C VAL A 129 0.03 -10.18 -1.73
N MET A 130 0.90 -11.06 -2.20
CA MET A 130 2.17 -10.73 -2.83
C MET A 130 2.17 -11.23 -4.28
N VAL A 131 2.60 -10.37 -5.19
CA VAL A 131 2.60 -10.63 -6.64
C VAL A 131 3.97 -10.30 -7.22
N SER A 132 4.45 -11.17 -8.09
CA SER A 132 5.65 -10.95 -8.91
C SER A 132 5.41 -11.51 -10.29
N GLU A 133 5.87 -10.81 -11.34
CA GLU A 133 5.72 -11.21 -12.74
C GLU A 133 4.27 -11.57 -13.13
N GLY A 134 3.30 -10.83 -12.63
CA GLY A 134 1.87 -11.03 -12.86
C GLY A 134 1.26 -12.24 -12.16
N LYS A 135 1.98 -12.91 -11.26
CA LYS A 135 1.53 -14.11 -10.55
C LYS A 135 1.48 -13.88 -9.04
N VAL A 136 0.43 -14.38 -8.41
CA VAL A 136 0.37 -14.45 -6.94
C VAL A 136 1.41 -15.46 -6.45
N ILE A 137 2.37 -15.00 -5.69
CA ILE A 137 3.46 -15.82 -5.13
C ILE A 137 3.23 -16.23 -3.68
N ALA A 138 2.42 -15.45 -2.96
CA ALA A 138 1.99 -15.76 -1.61
C ALA A 138 0.74 -14.97 -1.24
N GLU A 139 -0.09 -15.55 -0.37
CA GLU A 139 -1.29 -14.89 0.16
C GLU A 139 -1.60 -15.37 1.58
N LEU A 140 -2.29 -14.53 2.34
CA LEU A 140 -2.99 -14.83 3.56
C LEU A 140 -4.42 -14.33 3.42
N ASN A 141 -5.37 -15.25 3.40
CA ASN A 141 -6.77 -14.93 3.25
C ASN A 141 -7.39 -14.56 4.62
N LEU A 142 -8.01 -13.36 4.70
CA LEU A 142 -8.70 -12.85 5.88
C LEU A 142 -10.15 -12.46 5.51
N PRO A 143 -11.03 -13.45 5.24
CA PRO A 143 -12.35 -13.19 4.67
C PRO A 143 -13.34 -12.51 5.62
N ILE A 144 -13.04 -12.46 6.92
CA ILE A 144 -13.91 -11.83 7.91
C ILE A 144 -13.51 -10.36 8.03
N GLY A 145 -14.27 -9.48 7.38
CA GLY A 145 -14.00 -8.04 7.41
C GLY A 145 -12.69 -7.62 6.72
N GLY A 146 -12.00 -8.54 6.05
CA GLY A 146 -10.68 -8.30 5.47
C GLY A 146 -9.53 -8.30 6.48
N ILE A 147 -9.77 -8.65 7.73
CA ILE A 147 -8.78 -8.55 8.83
C ILE A 147 -8.74 -9.77 9.75
N MET A 148 -9.68 -10.68 9.62
CA MET A 148 -9.78 -11.88 10.47
C MET A 148 -10.08 -13.12 9.63
N THR A 149 -9.78 -14.30 10.19
CA THR A 149 -10.04 -15.60 9.58
C THR A 149 -10.53 -16.59 10.63
N PHE A 150 -11.14 -17.68 10.15
CA PHE A 150 -11.49 -18.84 11.01
C PHE A 150 -10.32 -19.83 11.16
N GLU A 151 -9.20 -19.61 10.48
CA GLU A 151 -8.03 -20.45 10.59
C GLU A 151 -7.43 -20.45 12.00
N ALA A 152 -6.86 -21.55 12.40
CA ALA A 152 -6.20 -21.67 13.69
C ALA A 152 -5.02 -20.68 13.81
N PRO A 153 -4.77 -20.06 14.96
CA PRO A 153 -3.74 -19.02 15.13
C PRO A 153 -2.34 -19.46 14.70
N TYR A 154 -1.97 -20.73 14.89
CA TYR A 154 -0.67 -21.24 14.48
C TYR A 154 -0.52 -21.28 12.93
N ILE A 155 -1.61 -21.55 12.18
CA ILE A 155 -1.62 -21.53 10.72
C ILE A 155 -1.40 -20.10 10.23
N VAL A 156 -2.09 -19.13 10.82
CA VAL A 156 -1.93 -17.71 10.50
C VAL A 156 -0.48 -17.26 10.77
N ALA A 157 0.07 -17.65 11.93
CA ALA A 157 1.44 -17.30 12.29
C ALA A 157 2.48 -17.87 11.30
N GLU A 158 2.32 -19.13 10.88
CA GLU A 158 3.21 -19.75 9.90
C GLU A 158 3.08 -19.08 8.51
N ASN A 159 1.88 -18.72 8.08
CA ASN A 159 1.66 -17.99 6.84
C ASN A 159 2.30 -16.60 6.89
N LEU A 160 2.17 -15.85 7.98
CA LEU A 160 2.83 -14.55 8.16
C LEU A 160 4.36 -14.67 8.14
N LYS A 161 4.94 -15.68 8.79
CA LYS A 161 6.38 -15.96 8.71
C LYS A 161 6.82 -16.28 7.28
N ARG A 162 6.03 -17.07 6.54
CA ARG A 162 6.30 -17.38 5.13
C ARG A 162 6.26 -16.11 4.27
N LEU A 163 5.23 -15.29 4.39
CA LEU A 163 5.09 -14.02 3.69
C LEU A 163 6.27 -13.08 3.99
N SER A 164 6.67 -12.96 5.27
CA SER A 164 7.82 -12.15 5.67
C SER A 164 9.12 -12.64 5.04
N ARG A 165 9.35 -13.95 4.99
CA ARG A 165 10.54 -14.52 4.32
C ARG A 165 10.54 -14.21 2.82
N ILE A 166 9.39 -14.31 2.16
CA ILE A 166 9.25 -13.95 0.74
C ILE A 166 9.53 -12.47 0.54
N ALA A 167 8.93 -11.58 1.35
CA ALA A 167 9.18 -10.14 1.27
C ALA A 167 10.68 -9.81 1.40
N ARG A 168 11.40 -10.50 2.31
CA ARG A 168 12.85 -10.38 2.45
C ARG A 168 13.60 -10.82 1.20
N ALA A 169 13.21 -11.93 0.60
CA ALA A 169 13.81 -12.43 -0.65
C ALA A 169 13.64 -11.44 -1.82
N PHE A 170 12.56 -10.65 -1.80
CA PHE A 170 12.32 -9.56 -2.75
C PHE A 170 12.89 -8.20 -2.29
N GLY A 171 13.75 -8.17 -1.31
CA GLY A 171 14.59 -7.02 -0.95
C GLY A 171 14.06 -6.14 0.17
N VAL A 172 12.90 -6.44 0.79
CA VAL A 172 12.47 -5.67 1.96
C VAL A 172 13.52 -5.73 3.05
N ARG A 173 13.93 -4.55 3.53
CA ARG A 173 15.03 -4.40 4.48
C ARG A 173 14.67 -4.95 5.86
N ASN A 174 15.68 -5.45 6.59
CA ASN A 174 15.49 -6.08 7.90
C ASN A 174 14.99 -5.12 8.99
N GLU A 175 15.20 -3.83 8.80
CA GLU A 175 14.78 -2.77 9.71
C GLU A 175 13.27 -2.54 9.75
N TYR A 176 12.52 -3.18 8.83
CA TYR A 176 11.06 -3.03 8.74
C TYR A 176 10.35 -4.38 8.86
N ASP A 177 9.23 -4.42 9.55
CA ASP A 177 8.23 -5.45 9.27
C ASP A 177 7.44 -5.02 8.04
N PRO A 178 7.41 -5.80 6.94
CA PRO A 178 6.81 -5.36 5.68
C PRO A 178 5.33 -5.03 5.80
N PHE A 179 4.59 -5.80 6.58
CA PHE A 179 3.14 -5.69 6.68
C PHE A 179 2.72 -4.65 7.73
N ILE A 180 3.38 -4.63 8.88
CA ILE A 180 3.17 -3.61 9.91
C ILE A 180 3.54 -2.23 9.38
N SER A 181 4.71 -2.08 8.77
CA SER A 181 5.13 -0.80 8.21
C SER A 181 4.12 -0.29 7.18
N LEU A 182 3.66 -1.16 6.26
CA LEU A 182 2.65 -0.78 5.26
C LEU A 182 1.31 -0.42 5.91
N SER A 183 0.87 -1.18 6.90
CA SER A 183 -0.38 -0.94 7.65
C SER A 183 -0.42 0.45 8.28
N PHE A 184 0.68 0.89 8.87
CA PHE A 184 0.78 2.20 9.54
C PHE A 184 1.03 3.37 8.59
N MET A 185 1.28 3.12 7.29
CA MET A 185 1.31 4.20 6.29
C MET A 185 -0.06 4.87 6.11
N ALA A 186 -1.15 4.16 6.40
CA ALA A 186 -2.51 4.67 6.29
C ALA A 186 -3.02 5.39 7.55
N LEU A 187 -2.22 5.48 8.62
CA LEU A 187 -2.64 6.03 9.92
C LEU A 187 -2.20 7.49 10.10
N PRO A 188 -3.09 8.48 9.85
CA PRO A 188 -2.72 9.90 9.79
C PRO A 188 -2.40 10.53 11.16
N VAL A 189 -2.58 9.80 12.26
CA VAL A 189 -2.27 10.28 13.63
C VAL A 189 -0.83 10.00 14.08
N ILE A 190 0.01 9.44 13.19
CA ILE A 190 1.44 9.24 13.45
C ILE A 190 2.26 10.17 12.54
N PRO A 191 3.25 10.93 13.10
CA PRO A 191 4.12 11.81 12.29
C PRO A 191 4.93 11.06 11.22
N ALA A 192 5.42 11.75 10.20
CA ALA A 192 5.08 13.14 9.82
C ALA A 192 4.06 13.16 8.70
N VAL A 193 4.20 12.30 7.67
CA VAL A 193 3.32 12.24 6.50
C VAL A 193 2.78 10.83 6.29
N LYS A 194 1.50 10.73 5.99
CA LYS A 194 0.81 9.46 5.75
C LYS A 194 -0.03 9.54 4.48
N ILE A 195 -0.52 8.38 4.01
CA ILE A 195 -1.33 8.29 2.80
C ILE A 195 -2.73 7.75 3.13
N THR A 196 -3.74 8.38 2.60
CA THR A 196 -5.13 7.93 2.70
C THR A 196 -5.76 7.87 1.31
N ALA A 197 -6.96 7.33 1.19
CA ALA A 197 -7.72 7.37 -0.08
C ALA A 197 -8.10 8.82 -0.51
N ARG A 198 -7.84 9.83 0.33
CA ARG A 198 -8.10 11.25 0.06
C ARG A 198 -6.85 12.02 -0.37
N GLY A 199 -5.64 11.48 -0.14
CA GLY A 199 -4.39 12.17 -0.42
C GLY A 199 -3.32 11.93 0.64
N LEU A 200 -2.20 12.62 0.47
CA LEU A 200 -1.15 12.72 1.48
C LEU A 200 -1.63 13.62 2.62
N PHE A 201 -1.37 13.19 3.85
CA PHE A 201 -1.73 13.93 5.06
C PHE A 201 -0.47 14.30 5.83
N ASP A 202 -0.26 15.59 6.05
CA ASP A 202 0.82 16.13 6.88
C ASP A 202 0.31 16.23 8.33
N TYR A 203 0.84 15.37 9.19
CA TYR A 203 0.48 15.36 10.61
C TYR A 203 0.82 16.67 11.32
N ASN A 204 1.97 17.28 11.00
CA ASN A 204 2.43 18.47 11.72
C ASN A 204 1.59 19.72 11.39
N LYS A 205 1.09 19.80 10.15
CA LYS A 205 0.18 20.86 9.72
C LYS A 205 -1.30 20.52 9.92
N PHE A 206 -1.58 19.23 10.16
CA PHE A 206 -2.92 18.66 10.26
C PHE A 206 -3.80 18.93 9.03
N GLU A 207 -3.23 18.81 7.84
CA GLU A 207 -3.89 19.07 6.56
C GLU A 207 -3.49 18.08 5.47
N PHE A 208 -4.32 17.99 4.42
CA PHE A 208 -3.95 17.29 3.19
C PHE A 208 -3.01 18.17 2.37
N ILE A 209 -1.97 17.56 1.82
CA ILE A 209 -0.97 18.22 0.99
C ILE A 209 -0.95 17.67 -0.43
N ASN A 210 -0.51 18.50 -1.37
CA ASN A 210 -0.34 18.10 -2.75
C ASN A 210 0.83 17.13 -2.91
N LEU A 211 0.72 16.26 -3.92
CA LEU A 211 1.85 15.43 -4.34
C LEU A 211 2.94 16.28 -4.98
N ASP A 212 2.54 17.21 -5.85
CA ASP A 212 3.42 18.19 -6.50
C ASP A 212 3.98 19.17 -5.46
N VAL A 213 5.25 19.49 -5.62
CA VAL A 213 5.92 20.56 -4.85
C VAL A 213 5.85 21.84 -5.66
N GLU A 214 5.27 22.87 -5.09
CA GLU A 214 5.19 24.23 -5.64
C GLU A 214 6.55 24.94 -5.62
#